data_0b16bce35a2ee4e88a689684073ca155
#
_entry.id   0b16bce35a2ee4e88a689684073ca155
#
_cell.length_a   1.000
_cell.length_b   1.000
_cell.length_c   1.000
_cell.angle_alpha   90.00
_cell.angle_beta   90.00
_cell.angle_gamma   90.00
#
_symmetry.space_group_name_H-M   'P 1'
#
loop_
_entity.id
_entity.type
_entity.pdbx_description
1 polymer ?
#
loop_
_entity_poly.entity_id
_entity_poly.type
_entity_poly.pdbx_seq_one_letter_code
_entity_poly.pdbx_strand_id
1 'polypeptide(L)'
;MTPSGRYYVSFQVEQPLRAIGSATNRCVSVDSNTKTFHFFNGQTWSRVELPRPLLAALSRLRTAQKHLSRCTKGSKNREKARSKIAKMHQRVIDIRTDFLQKLSTQLVHENQVIFVETLRIKNMLKNRRLAPAISDAGFGDFIRMLEYKCKWYGRTLIKVDTFFPSSKLCCVCRQKNAELKLQDRWKCPNPECQTEHQRDENAVVNIFVEGLRILAEGRSVSACGGTARLGGELKRVPVKQETSLETSSNAA
;
A
#
# COMPACT_ATOMS: atom_id res chain seq x y z
N MET A 1 -9.89 17.09 23.84
CA MET A 1 -10.42 15.72 24.07
C MET A 1 -11.15 15.24 22.82
N THR A 2 -10.90 14.04 22.36
CA THR A 2 -11.59 13.43 21.22
C THR A 2 -12.96 12.84 21.65
N PRO A 3 -13.86 12.57 20.70
CA PRO A 3 -15.13 11.88 21.02
C PRO A 3 -14.98 10.51 21.70
N SER A 4 -13.80 9.85 21.53
CA SER A 4 -13.44 8.60 22.21
C SER A 4 -12.88 8.80 23.63
N GLY A 5 -12.68 10.04 24.08
CA GLY A 5 -12.15 10.40 25.40
C GLY A 5 -10.64 10.47 25.51
N ARG A 6 -9.90 10.44 24.37
CA ARG A 6 -8.43 10.59 24.35
C ARG A 6 -8.00 12.05 24.31
N TYR A 7 -6.87 12.33 24.93
CA TYR A 7 -6.15 13.59 24.82
C TYR A 7 -4.89 13.37 23.99
N TYR A 8 -4.52 14.36 23.20
CA TYR A 8 -3.29 14.36 22.41
C TYR A 8 -2.53 15.65 22.72
N VAL A 9 -1.21 15.52 22.82
CA VAL A 9 -0.27 16.62 22.89
C VAL A 9 0.64 16.52 21.68
N SER A 10 0.89 17.65 21.02
CA SER A 10 1.81 17.72 19.87
C SER A 10 3.00 18.57 20.27
N PHE A 11 4.19 18.05 20.00
CA PHE A 11 5.45 18.77 20.19
C PHE A 11 6.08 18.98 18.82
N GLN A 12 6.58 20.19 18.57
CA GLN A 12 7.42 20.45 17.43
C GLN A 12 8.87 20.29 17.87
N VAL A 13 9.62 19.43 17.17
CA VAL A 13 11.01 19.11 17.51
C VAL A 13 11.83 19.27 16.23
N GLU A 14 12.96 19.97 16.35
CA GLU A 14 13.98 19.98 15.30
C GLU A 14 14.82 18.71 15.44
N GLN A 15 14.82 17.90 14.41
CA GLN A 15 15.67 16.71 14.34
C GLN A 15 16.52 16.75 13.07
N PRO A 16 17.83 16.47 13.18
CA PRO A 16 18.64 16.25 11.99
C PRO A 16 18.10 15.05 11.21
N LEU A 17 18.20 15.09 9.89
CA LEU A 17 17.83 13.95 9.04
C LEU A 17 18.61 12.72 9.48
N ARG A 18 17.91 11.68 9.90
CA ARG A 18 18.53 10.41 10.30
C ARG A 18 18.91 9.63 9.05
N ALA A 19 20.20 9.59 8.73
CA ALA A 19 20.68 8.59 7.80
C ALA A 19 20.54 7.21 8.49
N ILE A 20 19.61 6.37 8.01
CA ILE A 20 19.65 4.96 8.38
C ILE A 20 20.80 4.36 7.60
N GLY A 21 21.84 3.86 8.29
CA GLY A 21 22.87 2.97 7.79
C GLY A 21 23.32 3.15 6.34
N SER A 22 24.31 2.42 5.90
CA SER A 22 24.79 2.43 4.53
C SER A 22 23.66 2.35 3.50
N ALA A 23 23.74 3.14 2.43
CA ALA A 23 22.83 3.10 1.31
C ALA A 23 22.62 1.64 0.86
N THR A 24 21.43 1.11 1.02
CA THR A 24 21.10 -0.21 0.47
C THR A 24 20.80 0.00 -1.00
N ASN A 25 21.47 -0.72 -1.91
CA ASN A 25 21.14 -0.67 -3.35
C ASN A 25 19.83 -1.41 -3.67
N ARG A 26 18.95 -1.54 -2.67
CA ARG A 26 17.69 -2.29 -2.82
C ARG A 26 16.58 -1.37 -3.30
N CYS A 27 15.81 -1.87 -4.24
CA CYS A 27 14.59 -1.24 -4.72
C CYS A 27 13.41 -2.18 -4.49
N VAL A 28 12.23 -1.61 -4.26
CA VAL A 28 11.00 -2.37 -4.12
C VAL A 28 9.84 -1.64 -4.81
N SER A 29 9.00 -2.38 -5.51
CA SER A 29 7.70 -1.87 -5.97
C SER A 29 6.57 -2.37 -5.09
N VAL A 30 5.51 -1.58 -5.01
CA VAL A 30 4.32 -1.87 -4.22
C VAL A 30 3.08 -1.70 -5.09
N ASP A 31 2.33 -2.78 -5.25
CA ASP A 31 0.98 -2.74 -5.80
C ASP A 31 -0.05 -2.86 -4.68
N SER A 32 -1.05 -1.99 -4.70
CA SER A 32 -1.99 -1.80 -3.59
C SER A 32 -3.37 -2.34 -3.93
N ASN A 33 -3.70 -3.52 -3.39
CA ASN A 33 -5.02 -4.10 -3.49
C ASN A 33 -5.82 -3.91 -2.19
N THR A 34 -7.15 -3.99 -2.24
CA THR A 34 -8.04 -3.82 -1.07
C THR A 34 -7.91 -4.92 -0.01
N LYS A 35 -7.25 -6.03 -0.33
CA LYS A 35 -7.04 -7.16 0.57
C LYS A 35 -5.57 -7.34 0.95
N THR A 36 -4.67 -7.03 0.02
CA THR A 36 -3.24 -7.34 0.10
C THR A 36 -2.41 -6.22 -0.47
N PHE A 37 -1.20 -6.06 0.03
CA PHE A 37 -0.13 -5.37 -0.67
C PHE A 37 0.78 -6.41 -1.32
N HIS A 38 1.12 -6.20 -2.58
CA HIS A 38 2.08 -7.02 -3.32
C HIS A 38 3.38 -6.25 -3.48
N PHE A 39 4.50 -6.94 -3.31
CA PHE A 39 5.84 -6.36 -3.37
C PHE A 39 6.70 -7.14 -4.36
N PHE A 40 7.60 -6.43 -5.05
CA PHE A 40 8.62 -7.04 -5.89
C PHE A 40 9.94 -6.27 -5.71
N ASN A 41 11.01 -7.00 -5.41
CA ASN A 41 12.33 -6.43 -5.13
C ASN A 41 13.33 -6.55 -6.30
N GLY A 42 12.84 -6.88 -7.49
CA GLY A 42 13.66 -7.13 -8.68
C GLY A 42 14.00 -8.60 -8.90
N GLN A 43 13.80 -9.47 -7.91
CA GLN A 43 14.09 -10.91 -7.99
C GLN A 43 12.91 -11.76 -7.54
N THR A 44 12.34 -11.42 -6.39
CA THR A 44 11.25 -12.19 -5.76
C THR A 44 10.07 -11.26 -5.48
N TRP A 45 8.88 -11.83 -5.48
CA TRP A 45 7.69 -11.16 -5.02
C TRP A 45 7.24 -11.71 -3.67
N SER A 46 6.54 -10.87 -2.94
CA SER A 46 5.92 -11.21 -1.67
C SER A 46 4.59 -10.48 -1.52
N ARG A 47 3.76 -10.92 -0.62
CA ARG A 47 2.49 -10.27 -0.31
C ARG A 47 2.26 -10.18 1.19
N VAL A 48 1.56 -9.14 1.60
CA VAL A 48 1.14 -8.94 2.99
C VAL A 48 -0.36 -8.67 3.02
N GLU A 49 -1.09 -9.41 3.85
CA GLU A 49 -2.53 -9.23 4.00
C GLU A 49 -2.86 -8.03 4.89
N LEU A 50 -3.88 -7.26 4.50
CA LEU A 50 -4.37 -6.15 5.30
C LEU A 50 -5.28 -6.66 6.43
N PRO A 51 -5.20 -6.08 7.63
CA PRO A 51 -5.98 -6.52 8.81
C PRO A 51 -7.48 -6.26 8.70
N ARG A 52 -7.94 -5.40 7.80
CA ARG A 52 -9.34 -5.02 7.50
C ARG A 52 -10.21 -4.80 8.76
N PRO A 53 -9.80 -3.96 9.71
CA PRO A 53 -10.47 -3.80 11.00
C PRO A 53 -11.87 -3.18 10.89
N LEU A 54 -12.11 -2.32 9.90
CA LEU A 54 -13.43 -1.73 9.65
C LEU A 54 -14.42 -2.80 9.20
N LEU A 55 -14.05 -3.63 8.24
CA LEU A 55 -14.90 -4.72 7.75
C LEU A 55 -15.24 -5.69 8.87
N ALA A 56 -14.28 -6.04 9.70
CA ALA A 56 -14.50 -6.89 10.88
C ALA A 56 -15.44 -6.25 11.94
N ALA A 57 -15.45 -4.91 12.02
CA ALA A 57 -16.28 -4.18 12.98
C ALA A 57 -17.67 -3.78 12.45
N LEU A 58 -17.94 -3.90 11.13
CA LEU A 58 -19.14 -3.32 10.49
C LEU A 58 -20.45 -3.77 11.11
N SER A 59 -20.63 -5.04 11.41
CA SER A 59 -21.86 -5.58 12.01
C SER A 59 -22.13 -4.93 13.38
N ARG A 60 -21.13 -4.92 14.24
CA ARG A 60 -21.20 -4.31 15.59
C ARG A 60 -21.42 -2.80 15.51
N LEU A 61 -20.77 -2.11 14.57
CA LEU A 61 -20.97 -0.67 14.33
C LEU A 61 -22.40 -0.37 13.90
N ARG A 62 -22.96 -1.14 12.96
CA ARG A 62 -24.36 -0.99 12.52
C ARG A 62 -25.35 -1.16 13.67
N THR A 63 -25.16 -2.16 14.52
CA THR A 63 -25.99 -2.38 15.71
C THR A 63 -25.89 -1.20 16.68
N ALA A 64 -24.68 -0.74 16.97
CA ALA A 64 -24.46 0.41 17.85
C ALA A 64 -25.09 1.70 17.27
N GLN A 65 -24.99 1.93 15.96
CA GLN A 65 -25.60 3.06 15.29
C GLN A 65 -27.15 3.01 15.34
N LYS A 66 -27.74 1.83 15.12
CA LYS A 66 -29.19 1.63 15.29
C LYS A 66 -29.64 1.91 16.72
N HIS A 67 -28.87 1.49 17.72
CA HIS A 67 -29.16 1.83 19.12
C HIS A 67 -29.08 3.35 19.36
N LEU A 68 -28.03 4.03 18.86
CA LEU A 68 -27.86 5.46 18.97
C LEU A 68 -29.02 6.25 18.34
N SER A 69 -29.53 5.79 17.19
CA SER A 69 -30.64 6.46 16.49
C SER A 69 -31.95 6.43 17.30
N ARG A 70 -32.13 5.42 18.16
CA ARG A 70 -33.31 5.25 19.02
C ARG A 70 -33.21 6.01 20.34
N CYS A 71 -32.02 6.49 20.72
CA CYS A 71 -31.83 7.25 21.96
C CYS A 71 -32.37 8.69 21.82
N THR A 72 -33.05 9.18 22.84
CA THR A 72 -33.54 10.56 22.92
C THR A 72 -32.39 11.54 22.80
N LYS A 73 -32.55 12.59 21.97
CA LYS A 73 -31.56 13.65 21.80
C LYS A 73 -31.34 14.36 23.14
N GLY A 74 -30.08 14.64 23.50
CA GLY A 74 -29.69 15.28 24.76
C GLY A 74 -29.65 14.35 25.99
N SER A 75 -30.08 13.09 25.89
CA SER A 75 -30.03 12.16 27.03
C SER A 75 -28.62 11.64 27.32
N LYS A 76 -28.32 11.35 28.60
CA LYS A 76 -27.07 10.71 29.03
C LYS A 76 -26.83 9.35 28.34
N ASN A 77 -27.91 8.62 28.05
CA ASN A 77 -27.83 7.35 27.33
C ASN A 77 -27.35 7.55 25.87
N ARG A 78 -27.79 8.62 25.22
CA ARG A 78 -27.30 8.97 23.87
C ARG A 78 -25.81 9.33 23.90
N GLU A 79 -25.36 10.07 24.90
CA GLU A 79 -23.93 10.40 25.06
C GLU A 79 -23.08 9.15 25.27
N LYS A 80 -23.52 8.22 26.12
CA LYS A 80 -22.86 6.91 26.30
C LYS A 80 -22.80 6.12 24.99
N ALA A 81 -23.89 6.08 24.22
CA ALA A 81 -23.93 5.41 22.93
C ALA A 81 -22.97 6.06 21.90
N ARG A 82 -22.90 7.39 21.84
CA ARG A 82 -21.95 8.12 21.00
C ARG A 82 -20.50 7.80 21.38
N SER A 83 -20.17 7.84 22.66
CA SER A 83 -18.83 7.51 23.15
C SER A 83 -18.44 6.07 22.81
N LYS A 84 -19.37 5.11 22.94
CA LYS A 84 -19.16 3.70 22.55
C LYS A 84 -18.81 3.58 21.07
N ILE A 85 -19.58 4.21 20.19
CA ILE A 85 -19.32 4.20 18.73
C ILE A 85 -17.97 4.86 18.42
N ALA A 86 -17.68 6.01 19.05
CA ALA A 86 -16.41 6.71 18.87
C ALA A 86 -15.22 5.82 19.27
N LYS A 87 -15.30 5.08 20.37
CA LYS A 87 -14.27 4.10 20.80
C LYS A 87 -14.10 2.96 19.79
N MET A 88 -15.19 2.47 19.20
CA MET A 88 -15.13 1.44 18.17
C MET A 88 -14.42 1.94 16.90
N HIS A 89 -14.75 3.14 16.43
CA HIS A 89 -14.03 3.75 15.29
C HIS A 89 -12.57 4.02 15.62
N GLN A 90 -12.28 4.49 16.84
CA GLN A 90 -10.90 4.71 17.27
C GLN A 90 -10.08 3.42 17.22
N ARG A 91 -10.64 2.30 17.69
CA ARG A 91 -9.96 1.00 17.60
C ARG A 91 -9.67 0.58 16.16
N VAL A 92 -10.60 0.81 15.24
CA VAL A 92 -10.38 0.57 13.80
C VAL A 92 -9.22 1.39 13.27
N ILE A 93 -9.18 2.69 13.61
CA ILE A 93 -8.10 3.60 13.22
C ILE A 93 -6.76 3.12 13.81
N ASP A 94 -6.73 2.76 15.10
CA ASP A 94 -5.50 2.35 15.78
C ASP A 94 -4.89 1.11 15.13
N ILE A 95 -5.69 0.06 14.87
CA ILE A 95 -5.22 -1.19 14.25
C ILE A 95 -4.65 -0.91 12.85
N ARG A 96 -5.38 -0.14 12.04
CA ARG A 96 -4.95 0.22 10.69
C ARG A 96 -3.67 1.05 10.72
N THR A 97 -3.63 2.07 11.57
CA THR A 97 -2.49 2.97 11.67
C THR A 97 -1.25 2.23 12.17
N ASP A 98 -1.35 1.37 13.18
CA ASP A 98 -0.24 0.56 13.67
C ASP A 98 0.34 -0.33 12.57
N PHE A 99 -0.54 -1.03 11.85
CA PHE A 99 -0.12 -1.88 10.73
C PHE A 99 0.61 -1.09 9.64
N LEU A 100 0.01 0.02 9.17
CA LEU A 100 0.60 0.84 8.11
C LEU A 100 1.90 1.53 8.55
N GLN A 101 1.99 1.93 9.84
CA GLN A 101 3.21 2.48 10.42
C GLN A 101 4.35 1.46 10.43
N LYS A 102 4.09 0.24 10.85
CA LYS A 102 5.09 -0.84 10.87
C LYS A 102 5.55 -1.17 9.45
N LEU A 103 4.60 -1.42 8.54
CA LEU A 103 4.90 -1.76 7.15
C LEU A 103 5.69 -0.67 6.44
N SER A 104 5.27 0.59 6.53
CA SER A 104 5.97 1.70 5.88
C SER A 104 7.36 1.96 6.48
N THR A 105 7.54 1.71 7.79
CA THR A 105 8.86 1.80 8.44
C THR A 105 9.79 0.71 7.92
N GLN A 106 9.30 -0.53 7.87
CA GLN A 106 10.07 -1.66 7.35
C GLN A 106 10.53 -1.39 5.91
N LEU A 107 9.62 -1.00 5.02
CA LEU A 107 9.95 -0.72 3.61
C LEU A 107 11.04 0.36 3.46
N VAL A 108 10.93 1.44 4.24
CA VAL A 108 11.90 2.54 4.20
C VAL A 108 13.26 2.14 4.78
N HIS A 109 13.28 1.26 5.77
CA HIS A 109 14.54 0.74 6.34
C HIS A 109 15.27 -0.22 5.40
N GLU A 110 14.53 -1.08 4.72
CA GLU A 110 15.10 -2.15 3.89
C GLU A 110 15.48 -1.67 2.48
N ASN A 111 14.90 -0.58 1.98
CA ASN A 111 15.02 -0.18 0.59
C ASN A 111 15.49 1.27 0.42
N GLN A 112 16.34 1.51 -0.58
CA GLN A 112 16.80 2.86 -0.99
C GLN A 112 15.75 3.55 -1.86
N VAL A 113 15.09 2.79 -2.74
CA VAL A 113 14.09 3.31 -3.68
C VAL A 113 12.80 2.50 -3.56
N ILE A 114 11.68 3.19 -3.44
CA ILE A 114 10.35 2.59 -3.35
C ILE A 114 9.51 3.10 -4.52
N PHE A 115 8.96 2.17 -5.31
CA PHE A 115 8.06 2.48 -6.42
C PHE A 115 6.62 2.18 -6.00
N VAL A 116 5.73 3.13 -6.20
CA VAL A 116 4.30 2.97 -5.88
C VAL A 116 3.43 3.48 -7.02
N GLU A 117 2.26 2.91 -7.19
CA GLU A 117 1.27 3.46 -8.12
C GLU A 117 0.57 4.69 -7.55
N THR A 118 0.12 5.58 -8.42
CA THR A 118 -0.68 6.75 -8.04
C THR A 118 -2.16 6.41 -8.12
N LEU A 119 -2.80 6.20 -6.95
CA LEU A 119 -4.21 5.87 -6.87
C LEU A 119 -5.11 7.12 -6.77
N ARG A 120 -6.18 7.16 -7.56
CA ARG A 120 -7.24 8.18 -7.45
C ARG A 120 -8.26 7.79 -6.38
N ILE A 121 -7.85 7.75 -5.12
CA ILE A 121 -8.64 7.26 -3.98
C ILE A 121 -10.01 7.95 -3.90
N LYS A 122 -10.09 9.27 -4.12
CA LYS A 122 -11.38 10.00 -4.13
C LYS A 122 -12.35 9.44 -5.16
N ASN A 123 -11.88 9.04 -6.34
CA ASN A 123 -12.72 8.44 -7.37
C ASN A 123 -13.10 7.00 -7.03
N MET A 124 -12.18 6.23 -6.46
CA MET A 124 -12.44 4.86 -6.02
C MET A 124 -13.51 4.81 -4.93
N LEU A 125 -13.54 5.77 -4.01
CA LEU A 125 -14.53 5.88 -2.94
C LEU A 125 -15.96 6.20 -3.44
N LYS A 126 -16.14 6.67 -4.68
CA LYS A 126 -17.48 6.86 -5.29
C LYS A 126 -18.19 5.53 -5.52
N ASN A 127 -17.45 4.44 -5.68
CA ASN A 127 -18.04 3.10 -5.77
C ASN A 127 -18.47 2.62 -4.37
N ARG A 128 -19.76 2.74 -4.08
CA ARG A 128 -20.36 2.40 -2.78
C ARG A 128 -20.10 0.97 -2.32
N ARG A 129 -19.94 0.01 -3.25
CA ARG A 129 -19.65 -1.40 -2.92
C ARG A 129 -18.21 -1.59 -2.43
N LEU A 130 -17.26 -0.87 -3.01
CA LEU A 130 -15.84 -0.97 -2.69
C LEU A 130 -15.38 0.05 -1.64
N ALA A 131 -16.13 1.14 -1.44
CA ALA A 131 -15.76 2.22 -0.54
C ALA A 131 -15.38 1.76 0.89
N PRO A 132 -16.09 0.81 1.54
CA PRO A 132 -15.68 0.32 2.85
C PRO A 132 -14.34 -0.38 2.83
N ALA A 133 -14.05 -1.20 1.81
CA ALA A 133 -12.77 -1.91 1.68
C ALA A 133 -11.62 -0.95 1.34
N ILE A 134 -11.85 0.01 0.45
CA ILE A 134 -10.87 1.05 0.09
C ILE A 134 -10.55 1.94 1.29
N SER A 135 -11.59 2.33 2.04
CA SER A 135 -11.41 3.11 3.28
C SER A 135 -10.65 2.32 4.34
N ASP A 136 -10.90 1.01 4.43
CA ASP A 136 -10.24 0.13 5.40
C ASP A 136 -8.77 -0.12 5.04
N ALA A 137 -8.44 -0.21 3.75
CA ALA A 137 -7.07 -0.39 3.26
C ALA A 137 -6.15 0.80 3.59
N GLY A 138 -6.70 2.03 3.67
CA GLY A 138 -5.95 3.22 4.09
C GLY A 138 -4.83 3.63 3.14
N PHE A 139 -4.99 3.43 1.82
CA PHE A 139 -3.96 3.73 0.80
C PHE A 139 -3.39 5.14 0.91
N GLY A 140 -4.24 6.15 1.15
CA GLY A 140 -3.79 7.54 1.29
C GLY A 140 -2.89 7.75 2.50
N ASP A 141 -3.21 7.11 3.62
CA ASP A 141 -2.38 7.16 4.83
C ASP A 141 -1.06 6.45 4.60
N PHE A 142 -1.07 5.29 3.91
CA PHE A 142 0.14 4.55 3.58
C PHE A 142 1.10 5.36 2.70
N ILE A 143 0.61 5.95 1.60
CA ILE A 143 1.43 6.79 0.73
C ILE A 143 1.99 8.00 1.49
N ARG A 144 1.18 8.68 2.29
CA ARG A 144 1.62 9.79 3.12
C ARG A 144 2.70 9.36 4.12
N MET A 145 2.58 8.16 4.71
CA MET A 145 3.59 7.61 5.62
C MET A 145 4.91 7.32 4.89
N LEU A 146 4.86 6.78 3.67
CA LEU A 146 6.04 6.59 2.85
C LEU A 146 6.70 7.93 2.47
N GLU A 147 5.90 8.95 2.08
CA GLU A 147 6.42 10.27 1.71
C GLU A 147 7.26 10.91 2.81
N TYR A 148 6.70 11.05 4.02
CA TYR A 148 7.46 11.71 5.07
C TYR A 148 8.61 10.85 5.62
N LYS A 149 8.45 9.52 5.66
CA LYS A 149 9.52 8.63 6.11
C LYS A 149 10.66 8.57 5.10
N CYS A 150 10.38 8.47 3.82
CA CYS A 150 11.41 8.57 2.79
C CYS A 150 12.19 9.89 2.92
N LYS A 151 11.47 10.99 3.16
CA LYS A 151 12.08 12.29 3.43
C LYS A 151 12.99 12.28 4.67
N TRP A 152 12.53 11.71 5.77
CA TRP A 152 13.29 11.67 7.02
C TRP A 152 14.56 10.82 6.94
N TYR A 153 14.49 9.75 6.15
CA TYR A 153 15.55 8.74 6.09
C TYR A 153 16.39 8.81 4.80
N GLY A 154 16.23 9.88 4.00
CA GLY A 154 17.01 10.05 2.76
C GLY A 154 16.75 8.94 1.74
N ARG A 155 15.51 8.45 1.64
CA ARG A 155 15.08 7.44 0.68
C ARG A 155 14.31 8.08 -0.47
N THR A 156 14.30 7.41 -1.60
CA THR A 156 13.61 7.89 -2.80
C THR A 156 12.26 7.20 -2.94
N LEU A 157 11.18 7.98 -3.04
CA LEU A 157 9.85 7.48 -3.37
C LEU A 157 9.48 7.93 -4.79
N ILE A 158 9.23 6.98 -5.67
CA ILE A 158 8.81 7.23 -7.05
C ILE A 158 7.36 6.78 -7.20
N LYS A 159 6.53 7.69 -7.71
CA LYS A 159 5.12 7.44 -8.00
C LYS A 159 4.95 7.22 -9.49
N VAL A 160 4.52 6.02 -9.86
CA VAL A 160 4.16 5.69 -11.23
C VAL A 160 2.83 6.34 -11.59
N ASP A 161 2.70 6.78 -12.83
CA ASP A 161 1.51 7.50 -13.31
C ASP A 161 0.23 6.70 -13.12
N THR A 162 -0.87 7.39 -12.78
CA THR A 162 -2.19 6.80 -12.55
C THR A 162 -2.73 6.02 -13.76
N PHE A 163 -2.35 6.41 -14.96
CA PHE A 163 -2.83 5.80 -16.21
C PHE A 163 -1.92 4.70 -16.74
N PHE A 164 -0.80 4.45 -16.05
CA PHE A 164 0.07 3.35 -16.43
C PHE A 164 -0.67 2.01 -16.29
N PRO A 165 -0.79 1.21 -17.36
CA PRO A 165 -1.63 0.02 -17.36
C PRO A 165 -0.92 -1.19 -16.72
N SER A 166 -0.45 -1.05 -15.48
CA SER A 166 0.35 -2.05 -14.78
C SER A 166 -0.22 -3.47 -14.84
N SER A 167 -1.52 -3.63 -14.58
CA SER A 167 -2.18 -4.94 -14.58
C SER A 167 -2.49 -5.50 -15.97
N LYS A 168 -2.53 -4.64 -17.02
CA LYS A 168 -2.88 -5.04 -18.39
C LYS A 168 -1.67 -5.24 -19.31
N LEU A 169 -0.50 -4.84 -18.87
CA LEU A 169 0.75 -4.95 -19.62
C LEU A 169 1.43 -6.27 -19.27
N CYS A 170 1.82 -7.06 -20.26
CA CYS A 170 2.62 -8.26 -20.01
C CYS A 170 4.02 -7.85 -19.51
N CYS A 171 4.44 -8.35 -18.35
CA CYS A 171 5.74 -8.01 -17.78
C CYS A 171 6.92 -8.62 -18.57
N VAL A 172 6.66 -9.60 -19.43
CA VAL A 172 7.68 -10.29 -20.25
C VAL A 172 7.89 -9.59 -21.58
N CYS A 173 6.84 -9.48 -22.43
CA CYS A 173 6.94 -8.94 -23.78
C CYS A 173 6.43 -7.50 -23.93
N ARG A 174 5.89 -6.91 -22.88
CA ARG A 174 5.34 -5.54 -22.85
C ARG A 174 4.11 -5.33 -23.74
N GLN A 175 3.53 -6.41 -24.28
CA GLN A 175 2.26 -6.34 -25.02
C GLN A 175 1.12 -6.01 -24.06
N LYS A 176 0.27 -5.04 -24.42
CA LYS A 176 -0.93 -4.69 -23.66
C LYS A 176 -2.08 -5.61 -24.00
N ASN A 177 -2.71 -6.21 -23.01
CA ASN A 177 -3.98 -6.92 -23.16
C ASN A 177 -5.14 -5.96 -22.97
N ALA A 178 -5.72 -5.48 -24.07
CA ALA A 178 -6.84 -4.53 -24.05
C ALA A 178 -8.14 -5.17 -23.51
N GLU A 179 -8.33 -6.48 -23.73
CA GLU A 179 -9.54 -7.21 -23.38
C GLU A 179 -9.59 -7.66 -21.93
N LEU A 180 -8.46 -7.55 -21.21
CA LEU A 180 -8.38 -7.95 -19.81
C LEU A 180 -9.33 -7.11 -18.95
N LYS A 181 -10.31 -7.79 -18.31
CA LYS A 181 -11.27 -7.17 -17.38
C LYS A 181 -10.81 -7.35 -15.93
N LEU A 182 -11.55 -8.11 -15.13
CA LEU A 182 -11.31 -8.32 -13.69
C LEU A 182 -10.77 -9.72 -13.36
N GLN A 183 -10.23 -10.41 -14.36
CA GLN A 183 -9.71 -11.76 -14.19
C GLN A 183 -8.41 -11.73 -13.36
N ASP A 184 -8.30 -12.63 -12.40
CA ASP A 184 -7.11 -12.75 -11.54
C ASP A 184 -5.94 -13.41 -12.30
N ARG A 185 -6.25 -14.31 -13.24
CA ARG A 185 -5.26 -14.98 -14.11
C ARG A 185 -5.58 -14.71 -15.57
N TRP A 186 -4.54 -14.52 -16.37
CA TRP A 186 -4.68 -14.27 -17.79
C TRP A 186 -3.44 -14.73 -18.56
N LYS A 187 -3.63 -15.03 -19.82
CA LYS A 187 -2.56 -15.44 -20.76
C LYS A 187 -2.24 -14.25 -21.67
N CYS A 188 -0.96 -14.05 -21.94
CA CYS A 188 -0.53 -12.99 -22.86
C CYS A 188 -1.10 -13.22 -24.25
N PRO A 189 -1.72 -12.18 -24.87
CA PRO A 189 -2.31 -12.32 -26.21
C PRO A 189 -1.26 -12.40 -27.32
N ASN A 190 0.00 -12.11 -27.03
CA ASN A 190 1.08 -12.26 -28.00
C ASN A 190 1.35 -13.74 -28.28
N PRO A 191 1.21 -14.21 -29.55
CA PRO A 191 1.42 -15.61 -29.91
C PRO A 191 2.83 -16.14 -29.60
N GLU A 192 3.82 -15.25 -29.66
CA GLU A 192 5.24 -15.61 -29.37
C GLU A 192 5.54 -15.66 -27.87
N CYS A 193 4.74 -14.97 -27.04
CA CYS A 193 4.97 -14.88 -25.61
C CYS A 193 4.16 -15.92 -24.83
N GLN A 194 2.84 -15.90 -24.99
CA GLN A 194 1.84 -16.77 -24.37
C GLN A 194 2.01 -17.03 -22.86
N THR A 195 2.78 -16.18 -22.15
CA THR A 195 3.04 -16.32 -20.72
C THR A 195 1.75 -16.18 -19.93
N GLU A 196 1.55 -17.09 -18.97
CA GLU A 196 0.46 -16.98 -18.00
C GLU A 196 0.86 -16.06 -16.85
N HIS A 197 -0.05 -15.18 -16.48
CA HIS A 197 0.16 -14.18 -15.44
C HIS A 197 -0.91 -14.29 -14.35
N GLN A 198 -0.45 -14.16 -13.12
CA GLN A 198 -1.31 -13.73 -12.03
C GLN A 198 -1.32 -12.20 -12.06
N ARG A 199 -2.49 -11.60 -12.05
CA ARG A 199 -2.71 -10.17 -12.33
C ARG A 199 -1.91 -9.24 -11.41
N ASP A 200 -1.96 -9.48 -10.10
CA ASP A 200 -1.34 -8.61 -9.11
C ASP A 200 0.20 -8.78 -9.11
N GLU A 201 0.69 -10.01 -9.33
CA GLU A 201 2.13 -10.28 -9.49
C GLU A 201 2.68 -9.62 -10.76
N ASN A 202 1.96 -9.71 -11.87
CA ASN A 202 2.32 -9.03 -13.11
C ASN A 202 2.32 -7.50 -12.93
N ALA A 203 1.33 -6.96 -12.21
CA ALA A 203 1.22 -5.52 -11.96
C ALA A 203 2.41 -4.99 -11.18
N VAL A 204 2.79 -5.65 -10.08
CA VAL A 204 3.90 -5.19 -9.24
C VAL A 204 5.25 -5.23 -9.98
N VAL A 205 5.47 -6.22 -10.85
CA VAL A 205 6.67 -6.27 -11.73
C VAL A 205 6.65 -5.09 -12.73
N ASN A 206 5.52 -4.81 -13.33
CA ASN A 206 5.39 -3.68 -14.26
C ASN A 206 5.62 -2.33 -13.57
N ILE A 207 5.12 -2.15 -12.34
CA ILE A 207 5.38 -0.95 -11.52
C ILE A 207 6.89 -0.82 -11.25
N PHE A 208 7.59 -1.93 -10.97
CA PHE A 208 9.02 -1.93 -10.74
C PHE A 208 9.81 -1.47 -11.97
N VAL A 209 9.53 -2.05 -13.13
CA VAL A 209 10.21 -1.72 -14.39
C VAL A 209 9.94 -0.26 -14.80
N GLU A 210 8.70 0.20 -14.67
CA GLU A 210 8.35 1.59 -14.97
C GLU A 210 8.99 2.56 -13.96
N GLY A 211 9.02 2.18 -12.69
CA GLY A 211 9.71 2.96 -11.64
C GLY A 211 11.21 3.10 -11.91
N LEU A 212 11.88 2.04 -12.36
CA LEU A 212 13.29 2.09 -12.79
C LEU A 212 13.48 2.99 -14.00
N ARG A 213 12.56 2.96 -14.97
CA ARG A 213 12.60 3.85 -16.14
C ARG A 213 12.52 5.32 -15.73
N ILE A 214 11.56 5.67 -14.85
CA ILE A 214 11.40 7.03 -14.32
C ILE A 214 12.64 7.46 -13.54
N LEU A 215 13.23 6.57 -12.75
CA LEU A 215 14.47 6.83 -12.00
C LEU A 215 15.64 7.12 -12.94
N ALA A 216 15.81 6.33 -13.99
CA ALA A 216 16.90 6.48 -14.98
C ALA A 216 16.77 7.76 -15.80
N GLU A 217 15.54 8.17 -16.14
CA GLU A 217 15.27 9.41 -16.88
C GLU A 217 15.40 10.68 -16.02
N GLY A 218 15.63 10.56 -14.71
CA GLY A 218 15.71 11.70 -13.79
C GLY A 218 14.42 12.49 -13.66
N ARG A 219 13.30 11.95 -14.15
CA ARG A 219 12.00 12.61 -14.07
C ARG A 219 11.51 12.62 -12.63
N SER A 220 11.44 13.82 -12.11
CA SER A 220 10.82 14.22 -10.83
C SER A 220 10.80 13.14 -9.75
N VAL A 221 11.96 12.92 -9.23
CA VAL A 221 12.10 12.51 -7.86
C VAL A 221 11.56 13.67 -7.05
N SER A 222 10.46 13.53 -6.33
CA SER A 222 10.15 14.46 -5.22
C SER A 222 11.32 14.34 -4.27
N ALA A 223 12.33 15.20 -4.52
CA ALA A 223 13.65 15.05 -3.99
C ALA A 223 13.66 15.31 -2.51
N CYS A 224 14.06 14.32 -1.78
CA CYS A 224 14.89 14.57 -0.63
C CYS A 224 16.33 14.33 -1.04
N GLY A 225 17.09 15.41 -1.06
CA GLY A 225 18.45 15.58 -1.48
C GLY A 225 19.32 14.33 -1.52
N GLY A 226 19.82 14.02 -2.69
CA GLY A 226 20.81 12.99 -2.93
C GLY A 226 20.61 12.35 -4.31
N THR A 227 21.41 12.73 -5.28
CA THR A 227 21.44 12.09 -6.61
C THR A 227 22.08 10.71 -6.50
N ALA A 228 21.26 9.66 -6.50
CA ALA A 228 21.76 8.31 -6.73
C ALA A 228 21.77 8.03 -8.24
N ARG A 229 22.95 8.10 -8.88
CA ARG A 229 23.18 7.57 -10.23
C ARG A 229 23.42 6.06 -10.09
N LEU A 230 22.48 5.25 -10.57
CA LEU A 230 22.71 3.83 -10.83
C LEU A 230 23.23 3.69 -12.26
N GLY A 231 24.55 3.55 -12.41
CA GLY A 231 25.15 3.10 -13.67
C GLY A 231 25.05 1.57 -13.75
N GLY A 232 24.31 1.06 -14.74
CA GLY A 232 24.25 -0.36 -15.03
C GLY A 232 23.23 -0.67 -16.12
N GLU A 233 23.66 -1.35 -17.18
CA GLU A 233 22.81 -1.82 -18.28
C GLU A 233 21.71 -2.75 -17.77
N LEU A 234 20.47 -2.50 -18.24
CA LEU A 234 19.29 -3.34 -18.01
C LEU A 234 19.47 -4.72 -18.69
N LYS A 235 20.06 -5.68 -18.00
CA LYS A 235 20.00 -7.09 -18.42
C LYS A 235 18.62 -7.65 -18.16
N ARG A 236 18.03 -8.32 -19.14
CA ARG A 236 16.78 -9.08 -19.00
C ARG A 236 16.90 -10.04 -17.82
N VAL A 237 16.07 -9.88 -16.80
CA VAL A 237 16.04 -10.75 -15.63
C VAL A 237 15.15 -11.94 -15.94
N PRO A 238 15.67 -13.20 -15.93
CA PRO A 238 14.84 -14.39 -16.04
C PRO A 238 14.02 -14.56 -14.77
N VAL A 239 12.71 -14.63 -14.92
CA VAL A 239 11.77 -14.90 -13.82
C VAL A 239 11.87 -16.39 -13.46
N LYS A 240 12.54 -16.72 -12.36
CA LYS A 240 12.45 -18.05 -11.73
C LYS A 240 11.27 -18.05 -10.74
N GLN A 241 10.37 -18.99 -10.96
CA GLN A 241 9.35 -19.37 -9.99
C GLN A 241 9.99 -20.21 -8.88
N GLU A 242 9.85 -19.79 -7.64
CA GLU A 242 10.00 -20.62 -6.42
C GLU A 242 9.34 -19.89 -5.26
N THR A 243 8.66 -20.46 -4.48
CA THR A 243 8.09 -21.58 -3.75
C THR A 243 7.47 -21.02 -2.48
N SER A 244 6.27 -21.46 -2.19
CA SER A 244 5.54 -21.20 -0.96
C SER A 244 6.37 -21.57 0.27
N LEU A 245 6.64 -20.60 1.13
CA LEU A 245 7.14 -20.86 2.48
C LEU A 245 5.96 -21.37 3.33
N GLU A 246 5.94 -22.68 3.53
CA GLU A 246 5.13 -23.31 4.56
C GLU A 246 5.58 -22.83 5.95
N THR A 247 4.68 -22.21 6.68
CA THR A 247 4.86 -21.96 8.10
C THR A 247 4.68 -23.27 8.84
N SER A 248 5.78 -23.90 9.22
CA SER A 248 5.76 -24.99 10.20
C SER A 248 5.46 -24.43 11.57
N SER A 249 4.25 -24.67 12.04
CA SER A 249 3.87 -24.60 13.44
C SER A 249 4.52 -25.77 14.16
N ASN A 250 5.50 -25.52 15.00
CA ASN A 250 5.91 -26.48 16.03
C ASN A 250 5.28 -26.06 17.35
N ALA A 251 4.31 -26.89 17.75
CA ALA A 251 3.88 -27.03 19.14
C ALA A 251 4.88 -27.94 19.89
N ALA A 252 5.34 -27.49 21.00
CA ALA A 252 5.70 -28.26 22.18
C ALA A 252 5.76 -27.31 23.39
#